data_58a494af81d34243153077aa8e7bb380
#
_entry.id   58a494af81d34243153077aa8e7bb380
#
_cell.length_a   1.000
_cell.length_b   1.000
_cell.length_c   1.000
_cell.angle_alpha   90.00
_cell.angle_beta   90.00
_cell.angle_gamma   90.00
#
_symmetry.space_group_name_H-M   'P 1'
#
loop_
_entity.id
_entity.type
_entity.pdbx_description
1 polymer ?
#
loop_
_entity_poly.entity_id
_entity_poly.type
_entity_poly.pdbx_seq_one_letter_code
_entity_poly.pdbx_strand_id
1 'polypeptide(L)'
;MPRFKRGKNLAKWNSNRAEAGQGKLRIVGGSFRGRLIDYSGDPVTRPMKDHTREAVFNLVGGWVKDKTVFDLFAGTGAMGLEARSRGATKCIVVERHIPNLRIIRENDLSL
;
A
#
# COMPACT_ATOMS: atom_id res chain seq x y z
N MET A 1 -5.30 3.15 20.45
CA MET A 1 -4.65 4.18 19.68
C MET A 1 -4.02 5.22 20.56
N PRO A 2 -2.79 5.57 20.31
CA PRO A 2 -2.18 6.66 21.02
C PRO A 2 -3.01 7.92 20.83
N ARG A 3 -3.21 8.62 21.89
CA ARG A 3 -3.95 9.82 21.81
C ARG A 3 -3.02 10.96 21.44
N PHE A 4 -3.11 11.44 20.24
CA PHE A 4 -2.38 12.62 19.84
C PHE A 4 -3.03 13.85 20.41
N LYS A 5 -2.23 14.70 20.98
CA LYS A 5 -2.71 16.03 21.32
C LYS A 5 -2.86 16.79 20.02
N ARG A 6 -4.02 17.40 19.87
CA ARG A 6 -4.31 18.10 18.64
C ARG A 6 -3.33 19.23 18.39
N GLY A 7 -3.06 19.48 17.15
CA GLY A 7 -2.15 20.52 16.72
C GLY A 7 -0.71 20.11 16.86
N LYS A 8 -0.16 20.28 18.04
CA LYS A 8 1.27 20.13 18.25
C LYS A 8 1.80 18.74 17.91
N ASN A 9 1.18 17.70 18.47
CA ASN A 9 1.64 16.33 18.24
C ASN A 9 1.30 15.86 16.84
N LEU A 10 0.13 16.23 16.34
CA LEU A 10 -0.27 15.86 15.00
C LEU A 10 0.61 16.53 13.95
N ALA A 11 0.93 17.81 14.13
CA ALA A 11 1.80 18.52 13.22
C ALA A 11 3.20 17.90 13.18
N LYS A 12 3.74 17.56 14.35
CA LYS A 12 5.03 16.90 14.44
C LYS A 12 5.01 15.55 13.76
N TRP A 13 3.97 14.78 14.00
CA TRP A 13 3.82 13.46 13.39
C TRP A 13 3.74 13.55 11.86
N ASN A 14 2.96 14.48 11.35
CA ASN A 14 2.82 14.70 9.92
C ASN A 14 4.13 15.18 9.31
N SER A 15 4.82 16.07 9.99
CA SER A 15 6.12 16.59 9.56
C SER A 15 7.14 15.47 9.45
N ASN A 16 7.24 14.65 10.48
CA ASN A 16 8.17 13.52 10.46
C ASN A 16 7.86 12.55 9.33
N ARG A 17 6.58 12.31 9.09
CA ARG A 17 6.16 11.45 8.01
C ARG A 17 6.56 12.03 6.65
N ALA A 18 6.32 13.31 6.48
CA ALA A 18 6.69 13.99 5.24
C ALA A 18 8.20 13.99 5.02
N GLU A 19 8.95 14.30 6.06
CA GLU A 19 10.40 14.32 6.00
C GLU A 19 10.99 12.96 5.67
N ALA A 20 10.42 11.91 6.25
CA ALA A 20 10.87 10.55 6.01
C ALA A 20 10.34 9.96 4.71
N GLY A 21 9.48 10.65 3.99
CA GLY A 21 8.83 10.12 2.81
C GLY A 21 7.90 8.96 3.11
N GLN A 22 7.43 8.88 4.35
CA GLN A 22 6.66 7.74 4.83
C GLN A 22 5.24 7.68 4.33
N GLY A 23 4.76 8.70 3.67
CA GLY A 23 3.43 8.68 3.07
C GLY A 23 3.39 8.00 1.71
N LYS A 24 4.53 7.50 1.24
CA LYS A 24 4.64 6.93 -0.11
C LYS A 24 5.26 5.55 -0.07
N LEU A 25 4.73 4.70 -0.91
CA LEU A 25 5.29 3.38 -1.20
C LEU A 25 5.52 3.29 -2.69
N ARG A 26 6.35 2.34 -3.08
CA ARG A 26 6.69 2.14 -4.49
C ARG A 26 6.18 0.79 -4.96
N ILE A 27 5.61 0.76 -6.16
CA ILE A 27 5.35 -0.50 -6.86
C ILE A 27 6.69 -0.99 -7.40
N VAL A 28 7.04 -2.23 -7.10
CA VAL A 28 8.40 -2.73 -7.31
C VAL A 28 8.57 -3.36 -8.70
N GLY A 29 7.53 -3.97 -9.23
CA GLY A 29 7.63 -4.64 -10.52
C GLY A 29 6.39 -4.49 -11.37
N GLY A 30 6.42 -5.08 -12.57
CA GLY A 30 5.29 -5.08 -13.48
C GLY A 30 5.10 -3.78 -14.25
N SER A 31 3.92 -3.61 -14.81
CA SER A 31 3.61 -2.48 -15.71
C SER A 31 3.62 -1.12 -15.01
N PHE A 32 3.39 -1.09 -13.70
CA PHE A 32 3.40 0.14 -12.92
C PHE A 32 4.66 0.31 -12.08
N ARG A 33 5.70 -0.42 -12.43
CA ARG A 33 6.97 -0.35 -11.71
C ARG A 33 7.44 1.08 -11.52
N GLY A 34 7.84 1.41 -10.31
CA GLY A 34 8.35 2.74 -9.97
C GLY A 34 7.26 3.75 -9.61
N ARG A 35 6.00 3.45 -9.85
CA ARG A 35 4.91 4.34 -9.48
C ARG A 35 4.80 4.39 -7.96
N LEU A 36 4.57 5.58 -7.45
CA LEU A 36 4.39 5.81 -6.02
C LEU A 36 2.92 5.74 -5.67
N ILE A 37 2.63 5.16 -4.53
CA ILE A 37 1.29 5.11 -3.98
C ILE A 37 1.29 5.72 -2.58
N ASP A 38 0.18 6.30 -2.22
CA ASP A 38 0.01 6.90 -0.91
C ASP A 38 -0.44 5.86 0.11
N TYR A 39 -0.12 6.08 1.37
CA TYR A 39 -0.74 5.36 2.46
C TYR A 39 -0.97 6.31 3.62
N SER A 40 -1.79 5.87 4.60
CA SER A 40 -2.27 6.75 5.65
C SER A 40 -1.16 7.27 6.58
N GLY A 41 -0.07 6.51 6.70
CA GLY A 41 0.94 6.79 7.71
C GLY A 41 0.43 6.56 9.13
N ASP A 42 -0.73 5.94 9.27
CA ASP A 42 -1.28 5.58 10.57
C ASP A 42 -0.35 4.61 11.27
N PRO A 43 0.02 4.84 12.54
CA PRO A 43 0.90 3.92 13.26
C PRO A 43 0.38 2.49 13.36
N VAL A 44 -0.93 2.31 13.25
CA VAL A 44 -1.54 0.98 13.26
C VAL A 44 -1.29 0.24 11.96
N THR A 45 -1.12 0.95 10.86
CA THR A 45 -0.88 0.36 9.56
C THR A 45 0.62 0.31 9.30
N ARG A 46 1.16 -0.90 9.22
CA ARG A 46 2.58 -1.11 8.95
C ARG A 46 2.76 -1.52 7.50
N PRO A 47 3.39 -0.68 6.68
CA PRO A 47 3.64 -1.07 5.31
C PRO A 47 4.64 -2.21 5.24
N MET A 48 4.41 -3.13 4.33
CA MET A 48 5.39 -4.14 3.98
C MET A 48 6.52 -3.47 3.22
N LYS A 49 7.76 -3.79 3.59
CA LYS A 49 8.92 -3.24 2.89
C LYS A 49 8.94 -3.67 1.43
N ASP A 50 9.43 -2.80 0.56
CA ASP A 50 9.58 -3.07 -0.87
C ASP A 50 10.29 -4.39 -1.11
N HIS A 51 11.37 -4.60 -0.40
CA HIS A 51 12.21 -5.79 -0.52
C HIS A 51 11.43 -7.07 -0.22
N THR A 52 10.64 -7.05 0.84
CA THR A 52 9.82 -8.20 1.22
C THR A 52 8.75 -8.47 0.17
N ARG A 53 8.09 -7.42 -0.31
CA ARG A 53 7.06 -7.54 -1.34
C ARG A 53 7.64 -8.09 -2.64
N GLU A 54 8.80 -7.60 -3.03
CA GLU A 54 9.50 -8.11 -4.20
C GLU A 54 9.81 -9.59 -4.06
N ALA A 55 10.31 -10.00 -2.89
CA ALA A 55 10.64 -11.40 -2.64
C ALA A 55 9.41 -12.29 -2.76
N VAL A 56 8.28 -11.86 -2.21
CA VAL A 56 7.02 -12.62 -2.31
C VAL A 56 6.63 -12.81 -3.77
N PHE A 57 6.63 -11.74 -4.55
CA PHE A 57 6.20 -11.83 -5.95
C PHE A 57 7.22 -12.55 -6.83
N ASN A 58 8.49 -12.55 -6.48
CA ASN A 58 9.48 -13.36 -7.17
C ASN A 58 9.21 -14.85 -6.94
N LEU A 59 8.75 -15.23 -5.77
CA LEU A 59 8.36 -16.62 -5.49
C LEU A 59 7.10 -17.00 -6.25
N VAL A 60 6.12 -16.12 -6.28
CA VAL A 60 4.88 -16.36 -7.01
C VAL A 60 5.13 -16.40 -8.52
N GLY A 61 6.06 -15.58 -8.99
CA GLY A 61 6.41 -15.53 -10.39
C GLY A 61 5.24 -15.19 -11.29
N GLY A 62 5.16 -15.86 -12.44
CA GLY A 62 4.11 -15.62 -13.42
C GLY A 62 2.72 -16.10 -13.02
N TRP A 63 2.58 -16.77 -11.89
CA TRP A 63 1.29 -17.31 -11.46
C TRP A 63 0.24 -16.22 -11.22
N VAL A 64 0.66 -15.01 -10.92
CA VAL A 64 -0.28 -13.93 -10.65
C VAL A 64 -0.96 -13.43 -11.92
N LYS A 65 -0.34 -13.65 -13.06
CA LYS A 65 -0.85 -13.14 -14.33
C LYS A 65 -2.20 -13.77 -14.65
N ASP A 66 -3.14 -12.94 -15.04
CA ASP A 66 -4.50 -13.31 -15.40
C ASP A 66 -5.32 -13.95 -14.26
N LYS A 67 -4.86 -13.81 -13.03
CA LYS A 67 -5.56 -14.35 -11.87
C LYS A 67 -6.40 -13.31 -11.17
N THR A 68 -7.36 -13.79 -10.41
CA THR A 68 -8.06 -12.99 -9.42
C THR A 68 -7.32 -13.16 -8.09
N VAL A 69 -6.98 -12.05 -7.48
CA VAL A 69 -6.21 -12.02 -6.24
C VAL A 69 -7.07 -11.44 -5.13
N PHE A 70 -7.01 -12.07 -3.97
CA PHE A 70 -7.63 -11.54 -2.76
C PHE A 70 -6.54 -11.01 -1.85
N ASP A 71 -6.61 -9.73 -1.54
CA ASP A 71 -5.70 -9.10 -0.60
C ASP A 71 -6.44 -8.95 0.73
N LEU A 72 -6.30 -9.95 1.57
CA LEU A 72 -6.93 -9.98 2.88
C LEU A 72 -6.10 -9.18 3.87
N PHE A 73 -6.76 -8.37 4.69
CA PHE A 73 -6.07 -7.49 5.64
C PHE A 73 -5.13 -6.54 4.91
N ALA A 74 -5.66 -5.86 3.93
CA ALA A 74 -4.86 -5.17 2.92
C ALA A 74 -3.97 -4.05 3.46
N GLY A 75 -4.35 -3.40 4.55
CA GLY A 75 -3.55 -2.31 5.11
C GLY A 75 -3.35 -1.19 4.11
N THR A 76 -2.13 -1.08 3.56
CA THR A 76 -1.82 -0.07 2.54
C THR A 76 -2.36 -0.42 1.17
N GLY A 77 -2.70 -1.68 0.93
CA GLY A 77 -3.09 -2.16 -0.38
C GLY A 77 -1.93 -2.44 -1.32
N ALA A 78 -0.70 -2.31 -0.84
CA ALA A 78 0.48 -2.45 -1.69
C ALA A 78 0.58 -3.83 -2.34
N MET A 79 0.19 -4.89 -1.64
CA MET A 79 0.23 -6.25 -2.19
C MET A 79 -0.73 -6.39 -3.36
N GLY A 80 -1.96 -5.91 -3.21
CA GLY A 80 -2.95 -5.97 -4.28
C GLY A 80 -2.57 -5.14 -5.49
N LEU A 81 -2.06 -3.94 -5.26
CA LEU A 81 -1.59 -3.07 -6.33
C LEU A 81 -0.37 -3.66 -7.04
N GLU A 82 0.51 -4.28 -6.30
CA GLU A 82 1.65 -5.00 -6.86
C GLU A 82 1.18 -6.15 -7.76
N ALA A 83 0.23 -6.94 -7.28
CA ALA A 83 -0.35 -8.04 -8.07
C ALA A 83 -0.98 -7.51 -9.36
N ARG A 84 -1.72 -6.44 -9.27
CA ARG A 84 -2.30 -5.79 -10.46
C ARG A 84 -1.23 -5.35 -11.43
N SER A 85 -0.18 -4.74 -10.92
CA SER A 85 0.97 -4.32 -11.73
C SER A 85 1.62 -5.47 -12.47
N ARG A 86 1.62 -6.65 -11.87
CA ARG A 86 2.25 -7.85 -12.44
C ARG A 86 1.29 -8.70 -13.24
N GLY A 87 0.12 -8.17 -13.55
CA GLY A 87 -0.78 -8.78 -14.54
C GLY A 87 -2.01 -9.47 -13.99
N ALA A 88 -2.29 -9.35 -12.70
CA ALA A 88 -3.55 -9.86 -12.16
C ALA A 88 -4.72 -9.17 -12.86
N THR A 89 -5.71 -9.96 -13.24
CA THR A 89 -6.90 -9.43 -13.91
C THR A 89 -7.76 -8.64 -12.94
N LYS A 90 -7.82 -9.10 -11.70
CA LYS A 90 -8.69 -8.53 -10.70
C LYS A 90 -8.06 -8.68 -9.32
N CYS A 91 -8.17 -7.66 -8.52
CA CYS A 91 -7.76 -7.73 -7.13
C CYS A 91 -8.92 -7.31 -6.25
N ILE A 92 -9.30 -8.18 -5.33
CA ILE A 92 -10.34 -7.93 -4.34
C ILE A 92 -9.65 -7.62 -3.02
N VAL A 93 -9.83 -6.40 -2.55
CA VAL A 93 -9.19 -5.91 -1.34
C VAL A 93 -10.16 -6.01 -0.18
N VAL A 94 -9.69 -6.59 0.90
CA VAL A 94 -10.47 -6.69 2.14
C VAL A 94 -9.71 -5.97 3.24
N GLU A 95 -10.32 -4.93 3.74
CA GLU A 95 -9.73 -4.09 4.79
C GLU A 95 -10.84 -3.47 5.60
N ARG A 96 -10.77 -3.57 6.92
CA ARG A 96 -11.81 -3.01 7.78
C ARG A 96 -11.61 -1.56 8.16
N HIS A 97 -10.40 -1.06 8.02
CA HIS A 97 -10.10 0.33 8.34
C HIS A 97 -10.50 1.23 7.18
N ILE A 98 -11.63 1.91 7.31
CA ILE A 98 -12.22 2.70 6.22
C ILE A 98 -11.25 3.72 5.60
N PRO A 99 -10.48 4.49 6.39
CA PRO A 99 -9.52 5.42 5.79
C PRO A 99 -8.51 4.74 4.87
N ASN A 100 -8.08 3.52 5.19
CA ASN A 100 -7.19 2.76 4.33
C ASN A 100 -7.86 2.40 3.00
N LEU A 101 -9.12 1.99 3.05
CA LEU A 101 -9.86 1.65 1.83
C LEU A 101 -9.97 2.84 0.89
N ARG A 102 -10.21 4.02 1.41
CA ARG A 102 -10.29 5.23 0.59
C ARG A 102 -8.98 5.53 -0.12
N ILE A 103 -7.89 5.40 0.59
CA ILE A 103 -6.55 5.64 0.04
C ILE A 103 -6.22 4.59 -1.01
N ILE A 104 -6.52 3.32 -0.74
CA ILE A 104 -6.31 2.24 -1.70
C ILE A 104 -7.08 2.51 -2.99
N ARG A 105 -8.32 2.94 -2.87
CA ARG A 105 -9.15 3.26 -4.01
C ARG A 105 -8.56 4.42 -4.83
N GLU A 106 -8.11 5.46 -4.16
CA GLU A 106 -7.48 6.60 -4.82
C GLU A 106 -6.22 6.19 -5.56
N ASN A 107 -5.40 5.36 -4.93
CA ASN A 107 -4.21 4.83 -5.58
C ASN A 107 -4.55 4.01 -6.82
N ASP A 108 -5.54 3.15 -6.71
CA ASP A 108 -5.97 2.33 -7.83
C ASP A 108 -6.44 3.19 -9.01
N LEU A 109 -7.19 4.24 -8.73
CA LEU A 109 -7.67 5.14 -9.77
C LEU A 109 -6.54 5.93 -10.42
N SER A 110 -5.43 6.16 -9.73
CA SER A 110 -4.30 6.91 -10.26
C SER A 110 -3.41 6.09 -11.19
N LEU A 111 -3.55 4.79 -11.16
CA LEU A 111 -2.79 3.89 -12.02
C LEU A 111 -3.49 3.66 -13.35
#